data_6032e639d3634c5eca96621f2c48d54a
#
_entry.id   6032e639d3634c5eca96621f2c48d54a
#
_cell.length_a   1.000
_cell.length_b   1.000
_cell.length_c   1.000
_cell.angle_alpha   90.00
_cell.angle_beta   90.00
_cell.angle_gamma   90.00
#
_symmetry.space_group_name_H-M   'P 1'
#
loop_
_entity.id
_entity.type
_entity.pdbx_description
1 polymer ?
#
loop_
_entity_poly.entity_id
_entity_poly.type
_entity_poly.pdbx_seq_one_letter_code
_entity_poly.pdbx_strand_id
1 'polypeptide(L)'
;EMLMDDDSLSENQLGELMKTHQTLEYITKLNKSLLLLTKIDNGQFTDTKDLELNTLLKQYLEDYKEVYDYRNIEVNITEQDRFHIVMNESLAVALLTNLLKNAFVHNMDGGRIQIIITKNSITFRNSGSGHPLDEEHIFERFYQGSKKEGSTGLGLAIADSICRLQ
;
A
#
# COMPACT_ATOMS: atom_id res chain seq x y z
N GLU A 1 0.26 -19.99 -14.28
CA GLU A 1 1.18 -20.83 -13.46
C GLU A 1 1.43 -22.20 -14.10
N MET A 2 0.42 -23.02 -14.39
CA MET A 2 0.60 -24.36 -15.00
C MET A 2 1.42 -24.37 -16.32
N LEU A 3 1.41 -23.29 -17.11
CA LEU A 3 2.20 -23.19 -18.36
C LEU A 3 3.66 -22.82 -18.12
N MET A 4 4.03 -22.31 -16.94
CA MET A 4 5.41 -21.95 -16.61
C MET A 4 6.24 -23.14 -16.11
N ASP A 5 5.56 -24.21 -15.70
CA ASP A 5 6.19 -25.46 -15.22
C ASP A 5 6.34 -26.51 -16.34
N ASP A 6 6.07 -26.13 -17.60
CA ASP A 6 6.17 -27.03 -18.75
C ASP A 6 7.62 -27.05 -19.28
N ASP A 7 8.33 -28.15 -19.03
CA ASP A 7 9.72 -28.39 -19.48
C ASP A 7 9.89 -28.34 -21.02
N SER A 8 8.79 -28.26 -21.78
CA SER A 8 8.82 -28.14 -23.25
C SER A 8 9.03 -26.71 -23.74
N LEU A 9 8.95 -25.70 -22.87
CA LEU A 9 9.10 -24.30 -23.23
C LEU A 9 10.57 -23.91 -23.38
N SER A 10 10.89 -23.18 -24.43
CA SER A 10 12.20 -22.55 -24.56
C SER A 10 12.33 -21.37 -23.56
N GLU A 11 13.58 -21.04 -23.16
CA GLU A 11 13.86 -19.89 -22.27
C GLU A 11 13.21 -18.59 -22.76
N ASN A 12 13.16 -18.38 -24.09
CA ASN A 12 12.53 -17.20 -24.66
C ASN A 12 11.00 -17.20 -24.46
N GLN A 13 10.35 -18.35 -24.67
CA GLN A 13 8.91 -18.51 -24.44
C GLN A 13 8.55 -18.35 -22.95
N LEU A 14 9.38 -18.88 -22.05
CA LEU A 14 9.22 -18.70 -20.61
C LEU A 14 9.33 -17.21 -20.23
N GLY A 15 10.32 -16.50 -20.79
CA GLY A 15 10.50 -15.06 -20.60
C GLY A 15 9.29 -14.24 -21.07
N GLU A 16 8.72 -14.57 -22.21
CA GLU A 16 7.51 -13.92 -22.75
C GLU A 16 6.26 -14.19 -21.87
N LEU A 17 6.12 -15.43 -21.38
CA LEU A 17 5.04 -15.80 -20.44
C LEU A 17 5.17 -15.04 -19.12
N MET A 18 6.38 -14.93 -18.56
CA MET A 18 6.62 -14.18 -17.32
C MET A 18 6.26 -12.69 -17.49
N LYS A 19 6.68 -12.05 -18.59
CA LYS A 19 6.31 -10.66 -18.90
C LYS A 19 4.79 -10.50 -19.04
N THR A 20 4.15 -11.43 -19.72
CA THR A 20 2.68 -11.42 -19.89
C THR A 20 1.98 -11.54 -18.55
N HIS A 21 2.42 -12.45 -17.69
CA HIS A 21 1.90 -12.63 -16.34
C HIS A 21 2.04 -11.35 -15.50
N GLN A 22 3.22 -10.75 -15.47
CA GLN A 22 3.48 -9.49 -14.78
C GLN A 22 2.57 -8.35 -15.27
N THR A 23 2.37 -8.30 -16.59
CA THR A 23 1.47 -7.29 -17.21
C THR A 23 0.02 -7.50 -16.78
N LEU A 24 -0.46 -8.74 -16.76
CA LEU A 24 -1.80 -9.09 -16.29
C LEU A 24 -2.00 -8.77 -14.79
N GLU A 25 -1.02 -9.07 -13.97
CA GLU A 25 -1.05 -8.69 -12.55
C GLU A 25 -1.11 -7.17 -12.35
N TYR A 26 -0.30 -6.43 -13.12
CA TYR A 26 -0.31 -4.96 -13.07
C TYR A 26 -1.68 -4.40 -13.47
N ILE A 27 -2.27 -4.87 -14.60
CA ILE A 27 -3.60 -4.44 -15.07
C ILE A 27 -4.66 -4.79 -14.03
N THR A 28 -4.59 -5.98 -13.43
CA THR A 28 -5.52 -6.42 -12.39
C THR A 28 -5.44 -5.51 -11.16
N LYS A 29 -4.25 -5.19 -10.69
CA LYS A 29 -4.02 -4.25 -9.58
C LYS A 29 -4.57 -2.86 -9.90
N LEU A 30 -4.26 -2.37 -11.10
CA LEU A 30 -4.71 -1.07 -11.58
C LEU A 30 -6.25 -0.99 -11.59
N ASN A 31 -6.90 -2.01 -12.15
CA ASN A 31 -8.37 -2.08 -12.25
C ASN A 31 -9.02 -2.12 -10.86
N LYS A 32 -8.49 -2.95 -9.94
CA LYS A 32 -8.97 -2.98 -8.54
C LYS A 32 -8.86 -1.62 -7.85
N SER A 33 -7.75 -0.92 -8.05
CA SER A 33 -7.51 0.41 -7.47
C SER A 33 -8.46 1.48 -8.03
N LEU A 34 -8.70 1.47 -9.35
CA LEU A 34 -9.64 2.37 -10.00
C LEU A 34 -11.09 2.11 -9.59
N LEU A 35 -11.49 0.85 -9.50
CA LEU A 35 -12.82 0.47 -9.00
C LEU A 35 -13.03 0.91 -7.55
N LEU A 36 -11.99 0.79 -6.70
CA LEU A 36 -12.06 1.26 -5.32
C LEU A 36 -12.26 2.78 -5.27
N LEU A 37 -11.46 3.55 -6.02
CA LEU A 37 -11.61 5.01 -6.11
C LEU A 37 -13.00 5.40 -6.60
N THR A 38 -13.50 4.76 -7.65
CA THR A 38 -14.86 5.00 -8.17
C THR A 38 -15.94 4.72 -7.11
N LYS A 39 -15.78 3.66 -6.32
CA LYS A 39 -16.72 3.33 -5.23
C LYS A 39 -16.67 4.36 -4.11
N ILE A 40 -15.47 4.87 -3.77
CA ILE A 40 -15.28 5.95 -2.78
C ILE A 40 -15.97 7.22 -3.28
N ASP A 41 -15.66 7.65 -4.51
CA ASP A 41 -16.21 8.85 -5.13
C ASP A 41 -17.76 8.80 -5.21
N ASN A 42 -18.35 7.61 -5.37
CA ASN A 42 -19.80 7.39 -5.41
C ASN A 42 -20.44 7.10 -4.03
N GLY A 43 -19.71 7.18 -2.93
CA GLY A 43 -20.25 6.99 -1.58
C GLY A 43 -20.80 5.58 -1.31
N GLN A 44 -20.26 4.54 -1.95
CA GLN A 44 -20.79 3.17 -1.88
C GLN A 44 -20.42 2.42 -0.59
N PHE A 45 -19.73 3.05 0.34
CA PHE A 45 -19.30 2.46 1.62
C PHE A 45 -20.19 2.97 2.76
N THR A 46 -21.38 2.43 2.90
CA THR A 46 -22.39 2.86 3.88
C THR A 46 -22.35 2.07 5.19
N ASP A 47 -21.81 0.86 5.16
CA ASP A 47 -21.71 -0.01 6.34
C ASP A 47 -20.48 0.40 7.18
N THR A 48 -20.73 0.99 8.35
CA THR A 48 -19.69 1.50 9.24
C THR A 48 -19.75 0.83 10.61
N LYS A 49 -18.60 0.68 11.26
CA LYS A 49 -18.48 0.16 12.62
C LYS A 49 -17.37 0.89 13.38
N ASP A 50 -17.41 0.82 14.72
CA ASP A 50 -16.33 1.33 15.54
C ASP A 50 -15.10 0.42 15.41
N LEU A 51 -13.96 1.01 15.00
CA LEU A 51 -12.71 0.31 14.76
C LEU A 51 -11.61 0.89 15.63
N GLU A 52 -10.86 0.01 16.30
CA GLU A 52 -9.58 0.37 16.92
C GLU A 52 -8.45 0.21 15.89
N LEU A 53 -7.97 1.31 15.35
CA LEU A 53 -6.97 1.30 14.28
C LEU A 53 -5.60 0.76 14.75
N ASN A 54 -5.26 0.85 16.03
CA ASN A 54 -4.03 0.27 16.58
C ASN A 54 -3.95 -1.24 16.32
N THR A 55 -5.03 -1.95 16.64
CA THR A 55 -5.12 -3.41 16.48
C THR A 55 -5.09 -3.79 15.01
N LEU A 56 -5.86 -3.09 14.18
CA LEU A 56 -5.93 -3.34 12.74
C LEU A 56 -4.58 -3.09 12.06
N LEU A 57 -3.90 -1.99 12.41
CA LEU A 57 -2.57 -1.68 11.88
C LEU A 57 -1.53 -2.75 12.22
N LYS A 58 -1.49 -3.20 13.48
CA LYS A 58 -0.54 -4.23 13.92
C LYS A 58 -0.74 -5.55 13.18
N GLN A 59 -1.99 -5.94 12.96
CA GLN A 59 -2.32 -7.16 12.23
C GLN A 59 -1.71 -7.14 10.83
N TYR A 60 -1.95 -6.09 10.05
CA TYR A 60 -1.41 -5.98 8.69
C TYR A 60 0.09 -5.69 8.66
N LEU A 61 0.62 -5.02 9.68
CA LEU A 61 2.07 -4.75 9.73
C LEU A 61 2.90 -6.04 9.81
N GLU A 62 2.43 -7.07 10.54
CA GLU A 62 3.17 -8.34 10.62
C GLU A 62 3.27 -9.01 9.24
N ASP A 63 2.20 -8.99 8.43
CA ASP A 63 2.23 -9.49 7.05
C ASP A 63 3.28 -8.75 6.20
N TYR A 64 3.36 -7.42 6.34
CA TYR A 64 4.35 -6.62 5.60
C TYR A 64 5.78 -6.86 6.09
N LYS A 65 6.01 -7.05 7.39
CA LYS A 65 7.33 -7.41 7.92
C LYS A 65 7.81 -8.74 7.34
N GLU A 66 6.95 -9.75 7.28
CA GLU A 66 7.28 -11.05 6.70
C GLU A 66 7.63 -10.92 5.21
N VAL A 67 6.79 -10.24 4.41
CA VAL A 67 7.01 -10.04 2.97
C VAL A 67 8.30 -9.29 2.67
N TYR A 68 8.67 -8.31 3.50
CA TYR A 68 9.84 -7.45 3.29
C TYR A 68 11.02 -7.74 4.23
N ASP A 69 11.05 -8.91 4.90
CA ASP A 69 12.10 -9.34 5.82
C ASP A 69 13.50 -9.26 5.19
N TYR A 70 13.61 -9.67 3.93
CA TYR A 70 14.87 -9.63 3.15
C TYR A 70 15.51 -8.23 3.03
N ARG A 71 14.74 -7.15 3.28
CA ARG A 71 15.23 -5.78 3.21
C ARG A 71 15.81 -5.26 4.54
N ASN A 72 15.69 -6.02 5.63
CA ASN A 72 16.17 -5.66 6.97
C ASN A 72 15.72 -4.27 7.43
N ILE A 73 14.45 -3.92 7.22
CA ILE A 73 13.86 -2.63 7.60
C ILE A 73 13.45 -2.70 9.08
N GLU A 74 14.02 -1.81 9.90
CA GLU A 74 13.64 -1.66 11.31
C GLU A 74 12.29 -0.95 11.41
N VAL A 75 11.32 -1.55 12.13
CA VAL A 75 9.99 -0.95 12.33
C VAL A 75 9.75 -0.68 13.81
N ASN A 76 9.51 0.60 14.13
CA ASN A 76 9.22 1.07 15.48
C ASN A 76 7.81 1.66 15.55
N ILE A 77 6.96 1.15 16.48
CA ILE A 77 5.64 1.68 16.77
C ILE A 77 5.66 2.36 18.13
N THR A 78 5.14 3.57 18.20
CA THR A 78 4.89 4.31 19.44
C THR A 78 3.39 4.56 19.56
N GLU A 79 2.74 3.88 20.49
CA GLU A 79 1.32 4.09 20.79
C GLU A 79 1.22 5.06 21.97
N GLN A 80 0.83 6.29 21.66
CA GLN A 80 0.55 7.31 22.70
C GLN A 80 -0.87 7.21 23.23
N ASP A 81 -1.80 6.72 22.39
CA ASP A 81 -3.21 6.53 22.73
C ASP A 81 -3.84 5.44 21.84
N ARG A 82 -5.10 5.10 22.09
CA ARG A 82 -5.93 4.27 21.21
C ARG A 82 -6.70 5.15 20.25
N PHE A 83 -6.62 4.82 18.98
CA PHE A 83 -7.35 5.53 17.93
C PHE A 83 -8.60 4.75 17.52
N HIS A 84 -9.76 5.20 17.99
CA HIS A 84 -11.07 4.70 17.62
C HIS A 84 -11.71 5.60 16.56
N ILE A 85 -12.27 4.99 15.53
CA ILE A 85 -12.97 5.69 14.46
C ILE A 85 -14.15 4.86 13.96
N VAL A 86 -15.27 5.53 13.70
CA VAL A 86 -16.44 4.90 13.07
C VAL A 86 -16.31 5.02 11.55
N MET A 87 -15.94 3.92 10.90
CA MET A 87 -15.79 3.89 9.44
C MET A 87 -16.03 2.50 8.87
N ASN A 88 -16.10 2.41 7.54
CA ASN A 88 -16.15 1.11 6.86
C ASN A 88 -14.80 0.38 7.01
N GLU A 89 -14.84 -0.88 7.47
CA GLU A 89 -13.62 -1.67 7.72
C GLU A 89 -12.79 -1.88 6.45
N SER A 90 -13.42 -2.13 5.30
CA SER A 90 -12.69 -2.31 4.04
C SER A 90 -11.93 -1.04 3.63
N LEU A 91 -12.47 0.15 3.95
CA LEU A 91 -11.76 1.42 3.75
C LEU A 91 -10.61 1.59 4.74
N ALA A 92 -10.80 1.23 6.02
CA ALA A 92 -9.73 1.27 7.01
C ALA A 92 -8.56 0.35 6.59
N VAL A 93 -8.87 -0.88 6.17
CA VAL A 93 -7.87 -1.84 5.66
C VAL A 93 -7.16 -1.27 4.42
N ALA A 94 -7.92 -0.74 3.45
CA ALA A 94 -7.34 -0.16 2.24
C ALA A 94 -6.41 1.03 2.56
N LEU A 95 -6.80 1.91 3.50
CA LEU A 95 -5.97 3.03 3.96
C LEU A 95 -4.66 2.54 4.57
N LEU A 96 -4.75 1.68 5.58
CA LEU A 96 -3.58 1.19 6.32
C LEU A 96 -2.63 0.39 5.42
N THR A 97 -3.15 -0.50 4.59
CA THR A 97 -2.32 -1.31 3.68
C THR A 97 -1.64 -0.47 2.58
N ASN A 98 -2.29 0.58 2.05
CA ASN A 98 -1.64 1.50 1.12
C ASN A 98 -0.50 2.29 1.79
N LEU A 99 -0.70 2.78 3.02
CA LEU A 99 0.33 3.51 3.77
C LEU A 99 1.49 2.59 4.18
N LEU A 100 1.21 1.38 4.68
CA LEU A 100 2.22 0.37 5.00
C LEU A 100 3.04 0.02 3.76
N LYS A 101 2.36 -0.35 2.66
CA LYS A 101 3.03 -0.66 1.40
C LYS A 101 3.94 0.49 0.94
N ASN A 102 3.46 1.72 1.02
CA ASN A 102 4.25 2.89 0.66
C ASN A 102 5.49 3.01 1.54
N ALA A 103 5.37 2.86 2.86
CA ALA A 103 6.47 2.94 3.81
C ALA A 103 7.54 1.86 3.57
N PHE A 104 7.15 0.62 3.21
CA PHE A 104 8.10 -0.45 2.90
C PHE A 104 8.71 -0.32 1.50
N VAL A 105 7.88 -0.11 0.45
CA VAL A 105 8.35 -0.06 -0.95
C VAL A 105 9.29 1.11 -1.19
N HIS A 106 8.97 2.29 -0.65
CA HIS A 106 9.78 3.50 -0.83
C HIS A 106 10.86 3.72 0.23
N ASN A 107 11.12 2.70 1.05
CA ASN A 107 12.26 2.70 1.98
C ASN A 107 13.56 2.29 1.27
N MET A 108 14.66 2.43 1.98
CA MET A 108 15.97 1.87 1.63
C MET A 108 16.20 0.56 2.41
N ASP A 109 17.05 -0.33 1.90
CA ASP A 109 17.43 -1.55 2.60
C ASP A 109 18.23 -1.19 3.87
N GLY A 110 17.95 -1.87 4.98
CA GLY A 110 18.49 -1.51 6.30
C GLY A 110 17.92 -0.18 6.85
N GLY A 111 16.87 0.36 6.22
CA GLY A 111 16.24 1.61 6.64
C GLY A 111 15.33 1.44 7.85
N ARG A 112 14.57 2.50 8.15
CA ARG A 112 13.70 2.54 9.33
C ARG A 112 12.31 3.03 8.96
N ILE A 113 11.29 2.45 9.60
CA ILE A 113 9.90 2.95 9.62
C ILE A 113 9.56 3.27 11.07
N GLN A 114 9.09 4.49 11.30
CA GLN A 114 8.52 4.91 12.58
C GLN A 114 7.03 5.17 12.41
N ILE A 115 6.20 4.52 13.23
CA ILE A 115 4.76 4.71 13.27
C ILE A 115 4.38 5.27 14.62
N ILE A 116 3.69 6.42 14.64
CA ILE A 116 3.24 7.06 15.88
C ILE A 116 1.71 7.11 15.82
N ILE A 117 1.05 6.54 16.83
CA ILE A 117 -0.40 6.52 16.95
C ILE A 117 -0.81 7.41 18.14
N THR A 118 -1.68 8.36 17.85
CA THR A 118 -2.31 9.22 18.86
C THR A 118 -3.81 8.94 18.88
N LYS A 119 -4.57 9.67 19.70
CA LYS A 119 -6.03 9.53 19.78
C LYS A 119 -6.76 9.76 18.46
N ASN A 120 -6.18 10.54 17.53
CA ASN A 120 -6.85 10.97 16.29
C ASN A 120 -5.94 10.99 15.07
N SER A 121 -4.74 10.44 15.16
CA SER A 121 -3.82 10.38 14.02
C SER A 121 -2.90 9.17 14.04
N ILE A 122 -2.49 8.72 12.87
CA ILE A 122 -1.41 7.77 12.65
C ILE A 122 -0.39 8.43 11.73
N THR A 123 0.83 8.59 12.23
CA THR A 123 1.93 9.19 11.46
C THR A 123 2.90 8.10 11.03
N PHE A 124 3.18 8.03 9.73
CA PHE A 124 4.22 7.17 9.16
C PHE A 124 5.43 8.02 8.79
N ARG A 125 6.61 7.60 9.23
CA ARG A 125 7.90 8.19 8.83
C ARG A 125 8.81 7.07 8.41
N ASN A 126 9.39 7.18 7.23
CA ASN A 126 10.32 6.18 6.72
C ASN A 126 11.61 6.84 6.22
N SER A 127 12.71 6.10 6.27
CA SER A 127 13.94 6.48 5.61
C SER A 127 13.71 6.61 4.12
N GLY A 128 14.33 7.58 3.49
CA GLY A 128 14.18 7.85 2.07
C GLY A 128 15.52 7.99 1.37
N SER A 129 15.50 8.05 0.05
CA SER A 129 16.68 8.22 -0.80
C SER A 129 17.27 9.65 -0.78
N GLY A 130 16.76 10.52 0.09
CA GLY A 130 17.24 11.91 0.18
C GLY A 130 16.76 12.85 -0.93
N HIS A 131 15.96 12.38 -1.87
CA HIS A 131 15.32 13.25 -2.86
C HIS A 131 14.07 13.89 -2.26
N PRO A 132 13.90 15.22 -2.39
CA PRO A 132 12.67 15.87 -1.94
C PRO A 132 11.46 15.30 -2.68
N LEU A 133 10.37 15.10 -1.95
CA LEU A 133 9.10 14.73 -2.53
C LEU A 133 8.44 15.96 -3.15
N ASP A 134 7.76 15.76 -4.24
CA ASP A 134 6.89 16.78 -4.83
C ASP A 134 5.56 16.79 -4.06
N GLU A 135 5.50 17.60 -3.00
CA GLU A 135 4.37 17.65 -2.07
C GLU A 135 3.06 18.07 -2.75
N GLU A 136 3.14 18.80 -3.86
CA GLU A 136 1.96 19.25 -4.60
C GLU A 136 1.29 18.12 -5.38
N HIS A 137 2.07 17.16 -5.88
CA HIS A 137 1.59 16.13 -6.80
C HIS A 137 1.52 14.72 -6.19
N ILE A 138 2.09 14.48 -4.97
CA ILE A 138 2.18 13.13 -4.41
C ILE A 138 0.83 12.42 -4.22
N PHE A 139 -0.26 13.15 -4.11
CA PHE A 139 -1.62 12.63 -3.99
C PHE A 139 -2.37 12.53 -5.32
N GLU A 140 -1.77 12.99 -6.41
CA GLU A 140 -2.38 12.87 -7.73
C GLU A 140 -2.43 11.42 -8.20
N ARG A 141 -3.50 11.10 -8.94
CA ARG A 141 -3.66 9.76 -9.53
C ARG A 141 -2.56 9.51 -10.57
N PHE A 142 -1.94 8.34 -10.49
CA PHE A 142 -0.85 7.90 -11.36
C PHE A 142 0.49 8.61 -11.16
N TYR A 143 0.60 9.50 -10.17
CA TYR A 143 1.87 10.13 -9.86
C TYR A 143 2.86 9.11 -9.27
N GLN A 144 4.07 9.12 -9.79
CA GLN A 144 5.18 8.28 -9.34
C GLN A 144 6.46 9.12 -9.35
N GLY A 145 6.91 9.58 -8.21
CA GLY A 145 8.17 10.34 -8.06
C GLY A 145 9.41 9.50 -8.42
N SER A 146 9.34 8.18 -8.22
CA SER A 146 10.30 7.20 -8.74
C SER A 146 9.53 6.01 -9.30
N LYS A 147 9.83 5.62 -10.55
CA LYS A 147 9.22 4.43 -11.16
C LYS A 147 9.77 3.18 -10.45
N LYS A 148 8.95 2.56 -9.61
CA LYS A 148 9.21 1.22 -9.07
C LYS A 148 8.32 0.22 -9.75
N GLU A 149 8.89 -0.92 -10.13
CA GLU A 149 8.19 -2.00 -10.81
C GLU A 149 6.97 -2.46 -10.01
N GLY A 150 5.82 -2.58 -10.68
CA GLY A 150 4.55 -2.96 -10.06
C GLY A 150 3.85 -1.87 -9.23
N SER A 151 4.35 -0.63 -9.22
CA SER A 151 3.66 0.53 -8.63
C SER A 151 2.65 1.12 -9.61
N THR A 152 1.42 1.38 -9.16
CA THR A 152 0.36 1.97 -9.99
C THR A 152 0.25 3.49 -9.88
N GLY A 153 0.92 4.10 -8.90
CA GLY A 153 0.75 5.52 -8.58
C GLY A 153 -0.63 5.89 -8.02
N LEU A 154 -1.40 4.91 -7.52
CA LEU A 154 -2.74 5.14 -6.99
C LEU A 154 -2.83 5.01 -5.46
N GLY A 155 -1.80 4.47 -4.80
CA GLY A 155 -1.86 4.18 -3.36
C GLY A 155 -2.10 5.40 -2.49
N LEU A 156 -1.35 6.50 -2.70
CA LEU A 156 -1.53 7.75 -1.95
C LEU A 156 -2.82 8.48 -2.35
N ALA A 157 -3.23 8.42 -3.61
CA ALA A 157 -4.52 8.97 -4.06
C ALA A 157 -5.70 8.24 -3.39
N ILE A 158 -5.62 6.92 -3.21
CA ILE A 158 -6.62 6.14 -2.46
C ILE A 158 -6.62 6.57 -1.00
N ALA A 159 -5.45 6.69 -0.37
CA ALA A 159 -5.34 7.12 1.02
C ALA A 159 -5.94 8.52 1.23
N ASP A 160 -5.62 9.49 0.37
CA ASP A 160 -6.19 10.84 0.39
C ASP A 160 -7.72 10.82 0.24
N SER A 161 -8.23 10.07 -0.76
CA SER A 161 -9.69 9.96 -0.99
C SER A 161 -10.42 9.37 0.23
N ILE A 162 -9.84 8.37 0.91
CA ILE A 162 -10.42 7.80 2.13
C ILE A 162 -10.38 8.81 3.27
N CYS A 163 -9.26 9.51 3.48
CA CYS A 163 -9.15 10.52 4.53
C CYS A 163 -10.13 11.70 4.34
N ARG A 164 -10.35 12.12 3.10
CA ARG A 164 -11.34 13.17 2.79
C ARG A 164 -12.78 12.75 3.00
N LEU A 165 -13.07 11.46 2.88
CA LEU A 165 -14.41 10.90 3.11
C LEU A 165 -14.74 10.85 4.61
N GLN A 166 -13.74 10.74 5.49
CA GLN A 166 -13.87 10.60 6.96
C GLN A 166 -13.73 11.93 7.69
#